data_eb52f615bf5b405e18e560587b6f218d
#
_entry.id   eb52f615bf5b405e18e560587b6f218d
#
_cell.length_a   1.000
_cell.length_b   1.000
_cell.length_c   1.000
_cell.angle_alpha   90.00
_cell.angle_beta   90.00
_cell.angle_gamma   90.00
#
_symmetry.space_group_name_H-M   'P 1'
#
loop_
_entity.id
_entity.type
_entity.pdbx_description
1 polymer ?
#
loop_
_entity_poly.entity_id
_entity_poly.type
_entity_poly.pdbx_seq_one_letter_code
_entity_poly.pdbx_strand_id
1 'polypeptide(L)'
;MTLRPYQERFINNISEKLRIHRKVVAQLATGGGKTVCFSAICDRFCAKSSQDILILVHREELLAQAAKAIKLPTQQVVAGMRKIPSARVYIAMVETAYKRLTKFTNIGLVIVDECHIGNFSKVLDYFDVLNQEPPKHSCQYLKNGKPEPTPFVIGFTATPIAAKKTKPLKNYFNEIVCGIDIPELIEQGYLCPEQTYSAKKIVERSKLKMKGGDFDLAEMAAKYKEPKYIDSTINAYKQHSLNRKTIIFNCNVEHSEAVNAAFIEAGFNSRHLDAESQNRQETLKWFAETPDAILNNVFIATTGFDQPDIETVIVNKATASMPLWLQMCGRGARPHPVKLTFTIIDLGGNCLTHGSWASPRNWESIFHNPKKPGNGIAPVKECPKCQALLHTSKMLCSCGYEFPKKIVLDAGIDDFILMTESVDIKKLIAMNSNHKEYRSLFLSVEHVAFMAKKNIKKINSDNYLHIERKNHEIARLWCKEKKKNFNRFHRELVDNKLKTTLKQLYNADFLLQEHQG
;
A
#
# COMPACT_ATOMS: atom_id res chain seq x y z
N MET A 1 22.23 12.57 15.56
CA MET A 1 20.80 12.69 15.15
C MET A 1 19.99 12.04 16.25
N THR A 2 19.06 12.74 16.87
CA THR A 2 18.22 12.15 17.91
C THR A 2 17.09 11.36 17.27
N LEU A 3 16.89 10.11 17.71
CA LEU A 3 15.79 9.29 17.22
C LEU A 3 14.45 9.85 17.74
N ARG A 4 13.43 9.77 16.91
CA ARG A 4 12.05 10.04 17.32
C ARG A 4 11.53 8.90 18.21
N PRO A 5 10.58 9.12 19.13
CA PRO A 5 10.12 8.07 20.04
C PRO A 5 9.63 6.78 19.34
N TYR A 6 8.94 6.92 18.20
CA TYR A 6 8.50 5.76 17.43
C TYR A 6 9.64 4.99 16.77
N GLN A 7 10.71 5.69 16.34
CA GLN A 7 11.90 5.04 15.76
C GLN A 7 12.65 4.24 16.82
N GLU A 8 12.76 4.80 18.02
CA GLU A 8 13.36 4.11 19.16
C GLU A 8 12.61 2.81 19.50
N ARG A 9 11.27 2.89 19.64
CA ARG A 9 10.42 1.71 19.86
C ARG A 9 10.58 0.69 18.73
N PHE A 10 10.56 1.14 17.48
CA PHE A 10 10.70 0.28 16.31
C PHE A 10 12.02 -0.49 16.30
N ILE A 11 13.14 0.17 16.58
CA ILE A 11 14.47 -0.46 16.66
C ILE A 11 14.54 -1.46 17.81
N ASN A 12 13.94 -1.13 18.96
CA ASN A 12 13.89 -2.05 20.10
C ASN A 12 13.08 -3.31 19.75
N ASN A 13 11.92 -3.18 19.12
CA ASN A 13 11.10 -4.31 18.65
C ASN A 13 11.86 -5.19 17.64
N ILE A 14 12.61 -4.57 16.70
CA ILE A 14 13.49 -5.33 15.79
C ILE A 14 14.53 -6.12 16.58
N SER A 15 15.17 -5.49 17.57
CA SER A 15 16.18 -6.14 18.40
C SER A 15 15.62 -7.30 19.21
N GLU A 16 14.41 -7.18 19.73
CA GLU A 16 13.71 -8.27 20.45
C GLU A 16 13.37 -9.44 19.52
N LYS A 17 12.84 -9.14 18.33
CA LYS A 17 12.54 -10.19 17.35
C LYS A 17 13.79 -10.91 16.84
N LEU A 18 14.92 -10.21 16.71
CA LEU A 18 16.19 -10.82 16.32
C LEU A 18 16.78 -11.77 17.37
N ARG A 19 16.37 -11.70 18.63
CA ARG A 19 16.75 -12.67 19.66
C ARG A 19 16.15 -14.06 19.41
N ILE A 20 14.98 -14.09 18.75
CA ILE A 20 14.21 -15.31 18.46
C ILE A 20 14.41 -15.73 17.00
N HIS A 21 14.39 -14.79 16.10
CA HIS A 21 14.45 -15.00 14.66
C HIS A 21 15.68 -14.32 14.06
N ARG A 22 16.49 -15.06 13.31
CA ARG A 22 17.70 -14.50 12.71
C ARG A 22 17.43 -13.55 11.54
N LYS A 23 16.26 -13.66 10.90
CA LYS A 23 15.90 -12.91 9.69
C LYS A 23 14.54 -12.26 9.87
N VAL A 24 14.49 -10.92 9.92
CA VAL A 24 13.26 -10.17 10.11
C VAL A 24 13.07 -9.11 9.02
N VAL A 25 11.82 -8.88 8.62
CA VAL A 25 11.42 -7.72 7.82
C VAL A 25 11.12 -6.57 8.78
N ALA A 26 11.74 -5.44 8.53
CA ALA A 26 11.47 -4.16 9.21
C ALA A 26 10.61 -3.30 8.29
N GLN A 27 9.29 -3.34 8.46
CA GLN A 27 8.37 -2.51 7.69
C GLN A 27 8.23 -1.13 8.34
N LEU A 28 8.55 -0.09 7.59
CA LEU A 28 8.36 1.30 8.02
C LEU A 28 7.90 2.13 6.82
N ALA A 29 6.81 2.88 6.99
CA ALA A 29 6.21 3.69 5.92
C ALA A 29 7.24 4.60 5.22
N THR A 30 6.96 4.93 3.94
CA THR A 30 7.75 5.93 3.22
C THR A 30 7.71 7.25 3.97
N GLY A 31 8.88 7.87 4.19
CA GLY A 31 8.99 9.08 5.03
C GLY A 31 9.14 8.81 6.53
N GLY A 32 8.95 7.57 7.01
CA GLY A 32 9.14 7.20 8.42
C GLY A 32 10.61 7.17 8.89
N GLY A 33 11.59 7.38 8.01
CA GLY A 33 13.00 7.47 8.37
C GLY A 33 13.71 6.12 8.44
N LYS A 34 13.44 5.21 7.50
CA LYS A 34 14.13 3.91 7.37
C LYS A 34 15.66 4.04 7.47
N THR A 35 16.24 4.99 6.74
CA THR A 35 17.69 5.24 6.71
C THR A 35 18.22 5.66 8.08
N VAL A 36 17.48 6.46 8.83
CA VAL A 36 17.83 6.86 10.21
C VAL A 36 17.81 5.63 11.13
N CYS A 37 16.79 4.78 11.01
CA CYS A 37 16.67 3.58 11.83
C CYS A 37 17.81 2.59 11.56
N PHE A 38 18.16 2.31 10.30
CA PHE A 38 19.26 1.36 10.06
C PHE A 38 20.62 1.96 10.43
N SER A 39 20.85 3.28 10.29
CA SER A 39 22.05 3.91 10.82
C SER A 39 22.21 3.70 12.34
N ALA A 40 21.13 3.93 13.10
CA ALA A 40 21.14 3.69 14.54
C ALA A 40 21.33 2.19 14.91
N ILE A 41 20.80 1.28 14.10
CA ILE A 41 21.06 -0.16 14.27
C ILE A 41 22.53 -0.49 14.03
N CYS A 42 23.17 0.11 13.02
CA CYS A 42 24.60 -0.04 12.78
C CYS A 42 25.43 0.42 13.98
N ASP A 43 25.13 1.61 14.53
CA ASP A 43 25.81 2.15 15.71
C ASP A 43 25.69 1.19 16.91
N ARG A 44 24.45 0.67 17.18
CA ARG A 44 24.17 -0.26 18.30
C ARG A 44 24.84 -1.62 18.11
N PHE A 45 24.89 -2.13 16.88
CA PHE A 45 25.52 -3.39 16.57
C PHE A 45 27.03 -3.31 16.73
N CYS A 46 27.68 -2.28 16.17
CA CYS A 46 29.12 -2.08 16.28
C CYS A 46 29.58 -1.81 17.72
N ALA A 47 28.75 -1.24 18.58
CA ALA A 47 29.04 -1.06 20.00
C ALA A 47 29.08 -2.39 20.78
N LYS A 48 28.38 -3.44 20.30
CA LYS A 48 28.23 -4.72 20.99
C LYS A 48 28.95 -5.88 20.35
N SER A 49 29.40 -5.75 19.10
CA SER A 49 30.00 -6.81 18.30
C SER A 49 31.25 -6.34 17.60
N SER A 50 32.28 -7.21 17.50
CA SER A 50 33.44 -7.00 16.67
C SER A 50 33.24 -7.39 15.20
N GLN A 51 32.08 -7.99 14.87
CA GLN A 51 31.74 -8.37 13.50
C GLN A 51 31.27 -7.17 12.68
N ASP A 52 31.42 -7.29 11.36
CA ASP A 52 31.15 -6.23 10.40
C ASP A 52 29.70 -6.26 9.91
N ILE A 53 29.29 -5.20 9.24
CA ILE A 53 27.95 -5.02 8.69
C ILE A 53 28.03 -4.95 7.17
N LEU A 54 27.15 -5.67 6.47
CA LEU A 54 26.95 -5.56 5.02
C LEU A 54 25.58 -4.96 4.73
N ILE A 55 25.57 -3.77 4.11
CA ILE A 55 24.33 -3.10 3.66
C ILE A 55 24.19 -3.32 2.16
N LEU A 56 23.06 -3.89 1.75
CA LEU A 56 22.72 -4.16 0.37
C LEU A 56 21.69 -3.16 -0.13
N VAL A 57 22.02 -2.49 -1.24
CA VAL A 57 21.15 -1.55 -1.94
C VAL A 57 20.93 -1.97 -3.39
N HIS A 58 19.84 -1.48 -4.01
CA HIS A 58 19.45 -1.88 -5.36
C HIS A 58 19.83 -0.85 -6.44
N ARG A 59 20.25 0.35 -6.05
CA ARG A 59 20.63 1.42 -6.98
C ARG A 59 21.89 2.15 -6.52
N GLU A 60 22.64 2.64 -7.47
CA GLU A 60 23.91 3.31 -7.22
C GLU A 60 23.73 4.60 -6.40
N GLU A 61 22.68 5.37 -6.67
CA GLU A 61 22.39 6.60 -5.92
C GLU A 61 22.17 6.34 -4.43
N LEU A 62 21.67 5.15 -4.08
CA LEU A 62 21.46 4.74 -2.69
C LEU A 62 22.74 4.42 -1.94
N LEU A 63 23.85 4.08 -2.64
CA LEU A 63 25.17 3.87 -2.01
C LEU A 63 25.62 5.14 -1.30
N ALA A 64 25.64 6.26 -2.03
CA ALA A 64 26.07 7.55 -1.48
C ALA A 64 25.13 8.05 -0.38
N GLN A 65 23.81 7.87 -0.54
CA GLN A 65 22.83 8.26 0.48
C GLN A 65 22.98 7.44 1.77
N ALA A 66 23.15 6.13 1.65
CA ALA A 66 23.38 5.26 2.81
C ALA A 66 24.69 5.61 3.51
N ALA A 67 25.78 5.82 2.76
CA ALA A 67 27.08 6.21 3.30
C ALA A 67 27.03 7.55 4.05
N LYS A 68 26.30 8.54 3.51
CA LYS A 68 26.11 9.86 4.16
C LYS A 68 25.29 9.78 5.45
N ALA A 69 24.35 8.83 5.53
CA ALA A 69 23.48 8.68 6.68
C ALA A 69 24.13 7.94 7.86
N ILE A 70 25.13 7.09 7.58
CA ILE A 70 25.82 6.29 8.58
C ILE A 70 26.98 7.10 9.16
N LYS A 71 27.06 7.20 10.47
CA LYS A 71 28.12 7.94 11.17
C LYS A 71 29.43 7.19 11.28
N LEU A 72 29.36 5.85 11.20
CA LEU A 72 30.55 4.99 11.27
C LEU A 72 31.34 5.05 9.97
N PRO A 73 32.68 4.78 10.01
CA PRO A 73 33.45 4.63 8.80
C PRO A 73 32.87 3.57 7.88
N THR A 74 32.51 3.97 6.67
CA THR A 74 31.87 3.10 5.67
C THR A 74 32.78 2.87 4.48
N GLN A 75 32.72 1.66 3.90
CA GLN A 75 33.35 1.33 2.63
C GLN A 75 32.29 1.04 1.59
N GLN A 76 32.18 1.90 0.59
CA GLN A 76 31.36 1.61 -0.59
C GLN A 76 32.06 0.60 -1.48
N VAL A 77 31.39 -0.48 -1.85
CA VAL A 77 31.90 -1.55 -2.70
C VAL A 77 31.28 -1.45 -4.08
N VAL A 78 32.06 -0.95 -5.04
CA VAL A 78 31.59 -0.69 -6.42
C VAL A 78 32.16 -1.70 -7.41
N ALA A 79 31.59 -1.75 -8.61
CA ALA A 79 32.08 -2.58 -9.71
C ALA A 79 33.55 -2.17 -10.07
N GLY A 80 34.37 -3.14 -10.52
CA GLY A 80 35.78 -2.87 -10.89
C GLY A 80 36.79 -2.81 -9.73
N MET A 81 36.36 -2.71 -8.48
CA MET A 81 37.23 -2.66 -7.31
C MET A 81 38.00 -3.98 -7.15
N ARG A 82 39.34 -3.94 -7.19
CA ARG A 82 40.19 -5.15 -7.07
C ARG A 82 40.36 -5.61 -5.61
N LYS A 83 40.54 -4.67 -4.69
CA LYS A 83 40.63 -4.91 -3.24
C LYS A 83 39.52 -4.15 -2.54
N ILE A 84 38.91 -4.76 -1.54
CA ILE A 84 37.94 -4.10 -0.66
C ILE A 84 38.72 -3.72 0.60
N PRO A 85 38.92 -2.42 0.90
CA PRO A 85 39.54 -1.99 2.15
C PRO A 85 38.75 -2.49 3.34
N SER A 86 39.42 -2.77 4.46
CA SER A 86 38.78 -3.18 5.70
C SER A 86 37.94 -2.03 6.26
N ALA A 87 36.69 -2.34 6.63
CA ALA A 87 35.78 -1.38 7.26
C ALA A 87 34.80 -2.14 8.18
N ARG A 88 34.20 -1.41 9.10
CA ARG A 88 33.14 -1.95 9.96
C ARG A 88 31.79 -2.02 9.27
N VAL A 89 31.55 -1.19 8.26
CA VAL A 89 30.31 -1.13 7.50
C VAL A 89 30.63 -1.10 6.00
N TYR A 90 30.21 -2.14 5.31
CA TYR A 90 30.29 -2.24 3.86
C TYR A 90 28.93 -1.88 3.25
N ILE A 91 28.92 -1.06 2.21
CA ILE A 91 27.72 -0.72 1.46
C ILE A 91 27.93 -1.14 0.01
N ALA A 92 27.09 -2.01 -0.52
CA ALA A 92 27.24 -2.58 -1.86
C ALA A 92 25.92 -2.70 -2.60
N MET A 93 25.95 -2.58 -3.92
CA MET A 93 24.84 -3.08 -4.73
C MET A 93 24.76 -4.60 -4.61
N VAL A 94 23.52 -5.13 -4.60
CA VAL A 94 23.28 -6.59 -4.44
C VAL A 94 24.12 -7.42 -5.41
N GLU A 95 24.14 -7.05 -6.70
CA GLU A 95 24.88 -7.79 -7.73
C GLU A 95 26.42 -7.70 -7.54
N THR A 96 26.89 -6.54 -7.08
CA THR A 96 28.32 -6.33 -6.77
C THR A 96 28.74 -7.14 -5.56
N ALA A 97 27.92 -7.17 -4.51
CA ALA A 97 28.15 -7.99 -3.32
C ALA A 97 28.16 -9.48 -3.66
N TYR A 98 27.16 -9.95 -4.43
CA TYR A 98 27.04 -11.35 -4.82
C TYR A 98 28.32 -11.87 -5.51
N LYS A 99 28.91 -11.10 -6.41
CA LYS A 99 30.16 -11.46 -7.11
C LYS A 99 31.40 -11.47 -6.20
N ARG A 100 31.30 -11.00 -4.96
CA ARG A 100 32.41 -10.78 -4.03
C ARG A 100 32.17 -11.33 -2.63
N LEU A 101 31.20 -12.23 -2.46
CA LEU A 101 30.79 -12.76 -1.15
C LEU A 101 31.94 -13.33 -0.35
N THR A 102 32.90 -14.01 -1.01
CA THR A 102 34.11 -14.57 -0.38
C THR A 102 35.09 -13.52 0.20
N LYS A 103 34.87 -12.24 -0.12
CA LYS A 103 35.69 -11.12 0.44
C LYS A 103 35.13 -10.59 1.76
N PHE A 104 33.90 -10.95 2.11
CA PHE A 104 33.24 -10.54 3.34
C PHE A 104 33.33 -11.67 4.37
N THR A 105 34.41 -11.71 5.14
CA THR A 105 34.77 -12.85 6.01
C THR A 105 34.29 -12.73 7.46
N ASN A 106 33.81 -11.55 7.89
CA ASN A 106 33.48 -11.31 9.30
C ASN A 106 32.09 -10.63 9.44
N ILE A 107 31.14 -10.98 8.58
CA ILE A 107 29.82 -10.33 8.60
C ILE A 107 28.94 -10.93 9.69
N GLY A 108 28.50 -10.10 10.63
CA GLY A 108 27.54 -10.47 11.69
C GLY A 108 26.15 -9.88 11.48
N LEU A 109 26.00 -8.86 10.62
CA LEU A 109 24.73 -8.25 10.29
C LEU A 109 24.64 -7.92 8.80
N VAL A 110 23.55 -8.34 8.16
CA VAL A 110 23.19 -7.95 6.79
C VAL A 110 21.94 -7.09 6.83
N ILE A 111 21.99 -5.90 6.26
CA ILE A 111 20.83 -5.02 6.08
C ILE A 111 20.51 -4.97 4.59
N VAL A 112 19.26 -5.26 4.21
CA VAL A 112 18.79 -5.19 2.84
C VAL A 112 17.81 -4.03 2.73
N ASP A 113 18.18 -2.95 2.05
CA ASP A 113 17.27 -1.86 1.77
C ASP A 113 16.33 -2.21 0.62
N GLU A 114 15.07 -1.79 0.72
CA GLU A 114 13.97 -2.11 -0.20
C GLU A 114 13.88 -3.60 -0.54
N CYS A 115 13.90 -4.44 0.49
CA CYS A 115 13.95 -5.92 0.35
C CYS A 115 12.78 -6.51 -0.47
N HIS A 116 11.70 -5.77 -0.70
CA HIS A 116 10.59 -6.21 -1.55
C HIS A 116 10.99 -6.39 -3.03
N ILE A 117 12.10 -5.78 -3.50
CA ILE A 117 12.60 -5.93 -4.88
C ILE A 117 13.12 -7.35 -5.16
N GLY A 118 13.64 -8.06 -4.15
CA GLY A 118 13.82 -9.51 -4.19
C GLY A 118 15.09 -10.05 -4.84
N ASN A 119 16.05 -9.22 -5.28
CA ASN A 119 17.27 -9.70 -5.94
C ASN A 119 18.37 -10.20 -4.94
N PHE A 120 18.16 -10.02 -3.65
CA PHE A 120 19.10 -10.35 -2.59
C PHE A 120 19.18 -11.84 -2.22
N SER A 121 18.26 -12.67 -2.71
CA SER A 121 18.14 -14.07 -2.27
C SER A 121 19.45 -14.84 -2.36
N LYS A 122 20.17 -14.73 -3.48
CA LYS A 122 21.46 -15.41 -3.68
C LYS A 122 22.54 -15.01 -2.66
N VAL A 123 22.48 -13.78 -2.13
CA VAL A 123 23.38 -13.31 -1.08
C VAL A 123 23.03 -13.97 0.24
N LEU A 124 21.74 -14.07 0.56
CA LEU A 124 21.27 -14.75 1.78
C LEU A 124 21.53 -16.26 1.71
N ASP A 125 21.26 -16.88 0.56
CA ASP A 125 21.54 -18.31 0.33
C ASP A 125 23.02 -18.63 0.60
N TYR A 126 23.94 -17.77 0.22
CA TYR A 126 25.38 -17.94 0.51
C TYR A 126 25.64 -17.98 2.01
N PHE A 127 25.09 -17.07 2.79
CA PHE A 127 25.25 -17.07 4.25
C PHE A 127 24.51 -18.22 4.94
N ASP A 128 23.45 -18.75 4.36
CA ASP A 128 22.69 -19.89 4.89
C ASP A 128 23.42 -21.22 4.66
N VAL A 129 24.00 -21.42 3.48
CA VAL A 129 24.74 -22.63 3.13
C VAL A 129 25.99 -22.82 4.00
N LEU A 130 26.63 -21.72 4.38
CA LEU A 130 27.80 -21.75 5.27
C LEU A 130 27.50 -22.36 6.65
N ASN A 131 26.24 -22.49 7.03
CA ASN A 131 25.86 -23.10 8.32
C ASN A 131 25.40 -24.56 8.25
N GLN A 132 25.09 -25.08 7.07
CA GLN A 132 24.59 -26.46 6.95
C GLN A 132 25.70 -27.49 6.81
N GLU A 133 26.78 -27.17 6.11
CA GLU A 133 28.04 -27.92 6.05
C GLU A 133 29.15 -27.00 5.58
N PRO A 134 30.32 -26.92 6.22
CA PRO A 134 31.45 -26.18 5.67
C PRO A 134 31.83 -26.84 4.34
N PRO A 135 31.91 -26.10 3.21
CA PRO A 135 32.38 -26.67 1.96
C PRO A 135 33.78 -27.20 2.21
N LYS A 136 34.11 -28.42 1.72
CA LYS A 136 35.33 -29.19 1.98
C LYS A 136 36.64 -28.43 1.69
N HIS A 137 36.58 -27.19 1.21
CA HIS A 137 37.72 -26.34 0.86
C HIS A 137 37.72 -24.93 1.49
N SER A 138 36.86 -24.61 2.45
CA SER A 138 36.83 -23.29 3.10
C SER A 138 37.20 -23.36 4.58
N CYS A 139 38.50 -23.48 4.86
CA CYS A 139 39.08 -23.29 6.21
C CYS A 139 38.88 -21.87 6.78
N GLN A 140 38.31 -20.94 6.02
CA GLN A 140 38.20 -19.51 6.35
C GLN A 140 37.05 -19.14 7.29
N TYR A 141 36.09 -20.06 7.53
CA TYR A 141 34.91 -19.81 8.36
C TYR A 141 34.92 -20.54 9.71
N LEU A 142 36.07 -21.09 10.08
CA LEU A 142 36.24 -21.76 11.35
C LEU A 142 37.08 -20.91 12.28
N LYS A 143 36.48 -20.16 13.19
CA LYS A 143 37.16 -19.63 14.35
C LYS A 143 37.16 -20.70 15.44
N ASN A 144 38.32 -21.20 15.80
CA ASN A 144 38.50 -22.28 16.78
C ASN A 144 37.76 -23.61 16.44
N GLY A 145 37.67 -23.97 15.15
CA GLY A 145 37.06 -25.25 14.73
C GLY A 145 35.53 -25.30 14.82
N LYS A 146 34.86 -24.20 15.13
CA LYS A 146 33.38 -24.09 15.16
C LYS A 146 32.88 -23.20 14.03
N PRO A 147 31.76 -23.56 13.37
CA PRO A 147 31.15 -22.69 12.36
C PRO A 147 30.79 -21.35 12.99
N GLU A 148 31.17 -20.25 12.33
CA GLU A 148 30.71 -18.91 12.75
C GLU A 148 29.17 -18.83 12.62
N PRO A 149 28.48 -18.19 13.58
CA PRO A 149 27.02 -18.08 13.52
C PRO A 149 26.60 -17.28 12.29
N THR A 150 25.52 -17.71 11.62
CA THR A 150 24.89 -16.96 10.53
C THR A 150 24.69 -15.51 10.92
N PRO A 151 24.94 -14.54 10.02
CA PRO A 151 24.65 -13.15 10.30
C PRO A 151 23.16 -12.93 10.60
N PHE A 152 22.84 -11.96 11.42
CA PHE A 152 21.49 -11.42 11.49
C PHE A 152 21.13 -10.74 10.18
N VAL A 153 19.87 -10.86 9.74
CA VAL A 153 19.40 -10.22 8.50
C VAL A 153 18.19 -9.36 8.80
N ILE A 154 18.27 -8.10 8.40
CA ILE A 154 17.14 -7.16 8.49
C ILE A 154 16.80 -6.66 7.09
N GLY A 155 15.59 -6.99 6.61
CA GLY A 155 15.08 -6.46 5.34
C GLY A 155 14.23 -5.23 5.57
N PHE A 156 14.70 -4.04 5.22
CA PHE A 156 13.90 -2.82 5.30
C PHE A 156 13.00 -2.65 4.08
N THR A 157 11.75 -2.29 4.29
CA THR A 157 10.82 -1.91 3.23
C THR A 157 9.67 -1.06 3.77
N ALA A 158 9.09 -0.22 2.93
CA ALA A 158 7.82 0.42 3.24
C ALA A 158 6.61 -0.51 2.98
N THR A 159 6.80 -1.46 2.06
CA THR A 159 5.72 -2.32 1.56
C THR A 159 6.23 -3.76 1.47
N PRO A 160 5.89 -4.64 2.43
CA PRO A 160 6.41 -6.01 2.49
C PRO A 160 5.70 -6.94 1.46
N ILE A 161 5.58 -6.48 0.22
CA ILE A 161 4.99 -7.21 -0.91
C ILE A 161 6.09 -7.47 -1.90
N ALA A 162 6.51 -8.73 -2.06
CA ALA A 162 7.57 -9.09 -3.00
C ALA A 162 7.17 -8.76 -4.45
N ALA A 163 8.12 -8.22 -5.21
CA ALA A 163 7.95 -7.92 -6.64
C ALA A 163 7.55 -9.18 -7.44
N LYS A 164 8.08 -10.36 -7.07
CA LYS A 164 7.70 -11.64 -7.64
C LYS A 164 6.74 -12.39 -6.73
N LYS A 165 5.47 -12.53 -7.13
CA LYS A 165 4.43 -13.25 -6.37
C LYS A 165 4.80 -14.71 -6.04
N THR A 166 5.63 -15.33 -6.88
CA THR A 166 6.12 -16.71 -6.69
C THR A 166 7.18 -16.84 -5.59
N LYS A 167 7.78 -15.73 -5.17
CA LYS A 167 8.84 -15.69 -4.15
C LYS A 167 8.52 -14.65 -3.07
N PRO A 168 7.49 -14.90 -2.25
CA PRO A 168 7.08 -13.97 -1.19
C PRO A 168 8.19 -13.80 -0.15
N LEU A 169 8.22 -12.64 0.53
CA LEU A 169 9.26 -12.32 1.52
C LEU A 169 9.34 -13.32 2.67
N LYS A 170 8.24 -13.94 3.05
CA LYS A 170 8.22 -14.99 4.09
C LYS A 170 9.05 -16.23 3.76
N ASN A 171 9.46 -16.41 2.49
CA ASN A 171 10.38 -17.48 2.12
C ASN A 171 11.84 -17.19 2.53
N TYR A 172 12.15 -15.93 2.81
CA TYR A 172 13.51 -15.45 3.13
C TYR A 172 13.61 -14.91 4.55
N PHE A 173 12.51 -14.44 5.12
CA PHE A 173 12.44 -13.86 6.46
C PHE A 173 11.45 -14.64 7.32
N ASN A 174 11.80 -14.81 8.59
CA ASN A 174 11.01 -15.59 9.54
C ASN A 174 9.84 -14.78 10.10
N GLU A 175 10.02 -13.46 10.27
CA GLU A 175 9.08 -12.60 10.95
C GLU A 175 9.09 -11.19 10.39
N ILE A 176 8.05 -10.42 10.69
CA ILE A 176 7.93 -9.00 10.36
C ILE A 176 7.78 -8.16 11.62
N VAL A 177 8.41 -7.00 11.63
CA VAL A 177 8.19 -5.94 12.62
C VAL A 177 7.59 -4.75 11.88
N CYS A 178 6.36 -4.41 12.21
CA CYS A 178 5.69 -3.24 11.66
C CYS A 178 5.96 -2.02 12.52
N GLY A 179 6.40 -0.94 11.89
CA GLY A 179 6.55 0.36 12.51
C GLY A 179 5.27 1.18 12.45
N ILE A 180 5.40 2.47 12.74
CA ILE A 180 4.32 3.45 12.67
C ILE A 180 3.72 3.51 11.26
N ASP A 181 2.39 3.59 11.15
CA ASP A 181 1.70 3.68 9.87
C ASP A 181 1.59 5.13 9.34
N ILE A 182 1.08 5.29 8.12
CA ILE A 182 0.96 6.60 7.48
C ILE A 182 -0.03 7.51 8.22
N PRO A 183 -1.25 7.08 8.60
CA PRO A 183 -2.17 7.91 9.36
C PRO A 183 -1.57 8.47 10.65
N GLU A 184 -0.88 7.63 11.42
CA GLU A 184 -0.26 8.04 12.67
C GLU A 184 0.93 9.00 12.44
N LEU A 185 1.72 8.81 11.35
CA LEU A 185 2.77 9.76 10.96
C LEU A 185 2.18 11.14 10.58
N ILE A 186 1.01 11.16 9.95
CA ILE A 186 0.28 12.40 9.63
C ILE A 186 -0.22 13.07 10.92
N GLU A 187 -0.83 12.31 11.82
CA GLU A 187 -1.34 12.81 13.09
C GLU A 187 -0.23 13.44 13.95
N GLN A 188 0.96 12.82 13.95
CA GLN A 188 2.14 13.33 14.64
C GLN A 188 2.89 14.44 13.88
N GLY A 189 2.40 14.89 12.72
CA GLY A 189 3.00 15.96 11.93
C GLY A 189 4.30 15.58 11.21
N TYR A 190 4.62 14.29 11.11
CA TYR A 190 5.81 13.81 10.39
C TYR A 190 5.59 13.59 8.91
N LEU A 191 4.33 13.58 8.46
CA LEU A 191 3.92 13.59 7.06
C LEU A 191 2.77 14.57 6.86
N CYS A 192 2.66 15.13 5.64
CA CYS A 192 1.52 15.94 5.25
C CYS A 192 0.33 15.05 4.89
N PRO A 193 -0.91 15.44 5.25
CA PRO A 193 -2.11 14.79 4.76
C PRO A 193 -2.30 15.03 3.26
N GLU A 194 -2.86 14.03 2.56
CA GLU A 194 -3.14 14.10 1.14
C GLU A 194 -4.58 14.53 0.83
N GLN A 195 -4.76 15.16 -0.34
CA GLN A 195 -6.01 15.30 -1.06
C GLN A 195 -5.92 14.51 -2.36
N THR A 196 -6.71 13.46 -2.52
CA THR A 196 -6.66 12.60 -3.71
C THR A 196 -7.85 12.86 -4.62
N TYR A 197 -7.57 13.20 -5.88
CA TYR A 197 -8.54 13.33 -6.96
C TYR A 197 -8.30 12.24 -7.99
N SER A 198 -9.37 11.65 -8.52
CA SER A 198 -9.27 10.65 -9.58
C SER A 198 -10.19 11.01 -10.73
N ALA A 199 -9.76 10.73 -11.96
CA ALA A 199 -10.57 10.97 -13.14
C ALA A 199 -11.82 10.07 -13.15
N LYS A 200 -12.99 10.64 -13.47
CA LYS A 200 -14.25 9.89 -13.59
C LYS A 200 -14.26 8.90 -14.77
N LYS A 201 -13.54 9.24 -15.85
CA LYS A 201 -13.33 8.38 -17.03
C LYS A 201 -11.85 8.05 -17.12
N ILE A 202 -11.50 6.87 -16.66
CA ILE A 202 -10.15 6.33 -16.66
C ILE A 202 -10.03 5.38 -17.85
N VAL A 203 -8.81 5.21 -18.37
CA VAL A 203 -8.50 4.12 -19.29
C VAL A 203 -8.98 2.81 -18.65
N GLU A 204 -9.84 2.06 -19.36
CA GLU A 204 -10.39 0.81 -18.84
C GLU A 204 -9.26 -0.19 -18.57
N ARG A 205 -8.90 -0.33 -17.30
CA ARG A 205 -7.81 -1.21 -16.83
C ARG A 205 -7.99 -2.67 -17.26
N SER A 206 -9.25 -3.13 -17.34
CA SER A 206 -9.61 -4.47 -17.80
C SER A 206 -9.18 -4.77 -19.23
N LYS A 207 -8.97 -3.75 -20.06
CA LYS A 207 -8.53 -3.86 -21.46
C LYS A 207 -7.01 -3.74 -21.63
N LEU A 208 -6.25 -3.46 -20.54
CA LEU A 208 -4.81 -3.39 -20.60
C LEU A 208 -4.19 -4.77 -20.40
N LYS A 209 -3.24 -5.13 -21.26
CA LYS A 209 -2.48 -6.37 -21.13
C LYS A 209 -1.55 -6.34 -19.92
N MET A 210 -1.35 -7.49 -19.31
CA MET A 210 -0.41 -7.67 -18.22
C MET A 210 0.92 -8.21 -18.74
N LYS A 211 2.04 -7.60 -18.27
CA LYS A 211 3.40 -8.03 -18.60
C LYS A 211 4.30 -7.90 -17.36
N GLY A 212 4.98 -8.99 -17.01
CA GLY A 212 5.93 -8.95 -15.88
C GLY A 212 5.31 -8.69 -14.48
N GLY A 213 3.98 -8.83 -14.33
CA GLY A 213 3.27 -8.60 -13.06
C GLY A 213 2.65 -7.21 -12.91
N ASP A 214 2.85 -6.31 -13.88
CA ASP A 214 2.17 -5.02 -14.02
C ASP A 214 1.56 -4.88 -15.44
N PHE A 215 0.92 -3.76 -15.74
CA PHE A 215 0.39 -3.48 -17.08
C PHE A 215 1.52 -3.28 -18.10
N ASP A 216 1.25 -3.66 -19.36
CA ASP A 216 2.19 -3.41 -20.47
C ASP A 216 2.34 -1.91 -20.68
N LEU A 217 3.57 -1.41 -20.46
CA LEU A 217 3.87 0.02 -20.51
C LEU A 217 3.73 0.61 -21.91
N ALA A 218 4.03 -0.16 -22.97
CA ALA A 218 3.93 0.34 -24.34
C ALA A 218 2.46 0.50 -24.76
N GLU A 219 1.63 -0.50 -24.48
CA GLU A 219 0.18 -0.44 -24.76
C GLU A 219 -0.48 0.70 -23.96
N MET A 220 -0.12 0.82 -22.69
CA MET A 220 -0.64 1.87 -21.81
C MET A 220 -0.21 3.25 -22.31
N ALA A 221 1.07 3.44 -22.65
CA ALA A 221 1.59 4.70 -23.17
C ALA A 221 0.90 5.12 -24.46
N ALA A 222 0.64 4.18 -25.38
CA ALA A 222 -0.07 4.48 -26.62
C ALA A 222 -1.46 5.08 -26.36
N LYS A 223 -2.17 4.58 -25.34
CA LYS A 223 -3.49 5.12 -24.95
C LYS A 223 -3.37 6.47 -24.26
N TYR A 224 -2.47 6.62 -23.28
CA TYR A 224 -2.32 7.86 -22.54
C TYR A 224 -1.72 9.01 -23.37
N LYS A 225 -1.08 8.73 -24.49
CA LYS A 225 -0.63 9.74 -25.47
C LYS A 225 -1.76 10.31 -26.34
N GLU A 226 -2.97 9.73 -26.35
CA GLU A 226 -4.09 10.31 -27.08
C GLU A 226 -4.38 11.74 -26.55
N PRO A 227 -4.60 12.74 -27.41
CA PRO A 227 -4.75 14.15 -27.02
C PRO A 227 -5.73 14.35 -25.85
N LYS A 228 -6.87 13.65 -25.87
CA LYS A 228 -7.89 13.74 -24.82
C LYS A 228 -7.39 13.41 -23.40
N TYR A 229 -6.39 12.51 -23.28
CA TYR A 229 -5.82 12.15 -21.97
C TYR A 229 -4.75 13.15 -21.53
N ILE A 230 -3.97 13.67 -22.49
CA ILE A 230 -3.01 14.76 -22.22
C ILE A 230 -3.78 16.01 -21.77
N ASP A 231 -4.85 16.40 -22.50
CA ASP A 231 -5.72 17.51 -22.13
C ASP A 231 -6.35 17.30 -20.74
N SER A 232 -6.78 16.08 -20.44
CA SER A 232 -7.31 15.74 -19.12
C SER A 232 -6.26 15.93 -18.02
N THR A 233 -4.98 15.62 -18.30
CA THR A 233 -3.88 15.82 -17.35
C THR A 233 -3.67 17.32 -17.07
N ILE A 234 -3.63 18.15 -18.12
CA ILE A 234 -3.47 19.61 -18.01
C ILE A 234 -4.68 20.22 -17.29
N ASN A 235 -5.89 19.81 -17.63
CA ASN A 235 -7.11 20.33 -17.02
C ASN A 235 -7.20 19.95 -15.53
N ALA A 236 -6.82 18.71 -15.16
CA ALA A 236 -6.76 18.30 -13.77
C ALA A 236 -5.71 19.09 -12.97
N TYR A 237 -4.54 19.38 -13.57
CA TYR A 237 -3.54 20.25 -12.97
C TYR A 237 -4.09 21.67 -12.77
N LYS A 238 -4.70 22.29 -13.81
CA LYS A 238 -5.31 23.62 -13.73
C LYS A 238 -6.38 23.69 -12.63
N GLN A 239 -7.19 22.66 -12.50
CA GLN A 239 -8.30 22.62 -11.56
C GLN A 239 -7.85 22.42 -10.11
N HIS A 240 -6.83 21.58 -9.87
CA HIS A 240 -6.49 21.13 -8.52
C HIS A 240 -5.10 21.53 -8.02
N SER A 241 -4.23 22.05 -8.92
CA SER A 241 -2.81 22.23 -8.59
C SER A 241 -2.14 23.38 -9.32
N LEU A 242 -2.93 24.35 -9.80
CA LEU A 242 -2.40 25.50 -10.53
C LEU A 242 -1.30 26.21 -9.72
N ASN A 243 -0.16 26.48 -10.35
CA ASN A 243 1.02 27.16 -9.79
C ASN A 243 1.65 26.44 -8.59
N ARG A 244 1.45 25.11 -8.46
CA ARG A 244 2.08 24.31 -7.42
C ARG A 244 3.22 23.48 -7.97
N LYS A 245 4.28 23.34 -7.19
CA LYS A 245 5.41 22.45 -7.54
C LYS A 245 4.91 21.02 -7.69
N THR A 246 5.04 20.49 -8.91
CA THR A 246 4.38 19.26 -9.32
C THR A 246 5.36 18.23 -9.87
N ILE A 247 5.21 16.97 -9.45
CA ILE A 247 5.87 15.85 -10.09
C ILE A 247 4.86 14.96 -10.81
N ILE A 248 5.14 14.58 -12.07
CA ILE A 248 4.27 13.76 -12.90
C ILE A 248 4.96 12.43 -13.22
N PHE A 249 4.33 11.30 -12.86
CA PHE A 249 4.79 9.96 -13.18
C PHE A 249 4.09 9.44 -14.43
N ASN A 250 4.80 9.37 -15.54
CA ASN A 250 4.30 8.95 -16.84
C ASN A 250 4.59 7.46 -17.13
N CYS A 251 4.00 6.89 -18.20
CA CYS A 251 4.13 5.47 -18.55
C CYS A 251 5.53 5.12 -19.05
N ASN A 252 6.00 5.84 -20.07
CA ASN A 252 7.32 5.69 -20.70
C ASN A 252 7.87 7.05 -21.14
N VAL A 253 9.06 7.06 -21.74
CA VAL A 253 9.75 8.29 -22.16
C VAL A 253 8.93 9.08 -23.17
N GLU A 254 8.47 8.46 -24.25
CA GLU A 254 7.66 9.13 -25.29
C GLU A 254 6.38 9.80 -24.73
N HIS A 255 5.68 9.10 -23.81
CA HIS A 255 4.51 9.67 -23.16
C HIS A 255 4.89 10.86 -22.27
N SER A 256 6.01 10.74 -21.55
CA SER A 256 6.50 11.81 -20.67
C SER A 256 6.92 13.07 -21.46
N GLU A 257 7.58 12.88 -22.60
CA GLU A 257 7.95 13.97 -23.52
C GLU A 257 6.71 14.64 -24.12
N ALA A 258 5.71 13.87 -24.57
CA ALA A 258 4.47 14.41 -25.12
C ALA A 258 3.69 15.23 -24.06
N VAL A 259 3.59 14.73 -22.82
CA VAL A 259 2.96 15.47 -21.73
C VAL A 259 3.75 16.75 -21.41
N ASN A 260 5.10 16.66 -21.36
CA ASN A 260 5.97 17.81 -21.12
C ASN A 260 5.79 18.89 -22.19
N ALA A 261 5.78 18.52 -23.48
CA ALA A 261 5.56 19.45 -24.59
C ALA A 261 4.22 20.18 -24.48
N ALA A 262 3.14 19.44 -24.15
CA ALA A 262 1.81 20.02 -23.98
C ALA A 262 1.73 20.99 -22.78
N PHE A 263 2.43 20.70 -21.67
CA PHE A 263 2.51 21.65 -20.55
C PHE A 263 3.28 22.92 -20.92
N ILE A 264 4.37 22.81 -21.71
CA ILE A 264 5.12 23.96 -22.21
C ILE A 264 4.25 24.80 -23.16
N GLU A 265 3.54 24.15 -24.10
CA GLU A 265 2.60 24.83 -25.03
C GLU A 265 1.48 25.53 -24.28
N ALA A 266 1.01 24.95 -23.16
CA ALA A 266 0.03 25.57 -22.27
C ALA A 266 0.59 26.71 -21.38
N GLY A 267 1.87 27.08 -21.52
CA GLY A 267 2.53 28.18 -20.83
C GLY A 267 3.06 27.83 -19.43
N PHE A 268 3.25 26.57 -19.08
CA PHE A 268 3.76 26.16 -17.76
C PHE A 268 5.26 25.87 -17.75
N ASN A 269 5.90 26.08 -16.60
CA ASN A 269 7.31 25.77 -16.35
C ASN A 269 7.49 24.24 -16.21
N SER A 270 7.72 23.55 -17.31
CA SER A 270 7.79 22.09 -17.37
C SER A 270 9.10 21.59 -17.95
N ARG A 271 9.67 20.54 -17.35
CA ARG A 271 10.82 19.79 -17.87
C ARG A 271 10.59 18.30 -17.77
N HIS A 272 11.20 17.56 -18.69
CA HIS A 272 11.24 16.09 -18.69
C HIS A 272 12.57 15.59 -18.09
N LEU A 273 12.50 14.43 -17.41
CA LEU A 273 13.66 13.74 -16.85
C LEU A 273 13.50 12.22 -16.93
N ASP A 274 14.44 11.55 -17.55
CA ASP A 274 14.55 10.10 -17.62
C ASP A 274 15.95 9.58 -17.27
N ALA A 275 16.20 8.26 -17.44
CA ALA A 275 17.48 7.64 -17.11
C ALA A 275 18.62 8.07 -18.05
N GLU A 276 18.28 8.48 -19.28
CA GLU A 276 19.22 8.81 -20.35
C GLU A 276 19.46 10.32 -20.46
N SER A 277 18.72 11.13 -19.69
CA SER A 277 18.84 12.59 -19.70
C SER A 277 20.22 13.06 -19.29
N GLN A 278 20.95 13.70 -20.22
CA GLN A 278 22.32 14.18 -20.02
C GLN A 278 22.40 15.31 -18.97
N ASN A 279 21.38 16.18 -18.89
CA ASN A 279 21.34 17.35 -18.00
C ASN A 279 20.60 17.06 -16.67
N ARG A 280 20.72 15.82 -16.17
CA ARG A 280 19.99 15.38 -14.97
C ARG A 280 20.20 16.30 -13.76
N GLN A 281 21.45 16.65 -13.47
CA GLN A 281 21.75 17.50 -12.31
C GLN A 281 21.19 18.92 -12.45
N GLU A 282 21.29 19.48 -13.64
CA GLU A 282 20.74 20.80 -13.95
C GLU A 282 19.21 20.81 -13.81
N THR A 283 18.54 19.80 -14.37
CA THR A 283 17.07 19.69 -14.28
C THR A 283 16.61 19.51 -12.83
N LEU A 284 17.32 18.71 -12.02
CA LEU A 284 17.01 18.56 -10.61
C LEU A 284 17.25 19.83 -9.80
N LYS A 285 18.31 20.58 -10.11
CA LYS A 285 18.59 21.89 -9.50
C LYS A 285 17.49 22.90 -9.86
N TRP A 286 17.14 23.01 -11.15
CA TRP A 286 16.05 23.85 -11.60
C TRP A 286 14.74 23.52 -10.89
N PHE A 287 14.40 22.20 -10.79
CA PHE A 287 13.19 21.77 -10.09
C PHE A 287 13.20 22.16 -8.61
N ALA A 288 14.34 22.08 -7.95
CA ALA A 288 14.49 22.51 -6.56
C ALA A 288 14.29 24.04 -6.39
N GLU A 289 14.83 24.83 -7.30
CA GLU A 289 14.87 26.30 -7.19
C GLU A 289 13.60 27.00 -7.73
N THR A 290 12.80 26.33 -8.59
CA THR A 290 11.61 26.92 -9.23
C THR A 290 10.34 26.54 -8.46
N PRO A 291 9.59 27.49 -7.88
CA PRO A 291 8.45 27.19 -7.01
C PRO A 291 7.27 26.48 -7.70
N ASP A 292 6.98 26.83 -8.96
CA ASP A 292 5.89 26.31 -9.78
C ASP A 292 6.34 25.25 -10.80
N ALA A 293 7.54 24.70 -10.62
CA ALA A 293 8.12 23.73 -11.53
C ALA A 293 7.29 22.46 -11.67
N ILE A 294 7.16 21.99 -12.90
CA ILE A 294 6.52 20.72 -13.24
C ILE A 294 7.60 19.76 -13.77
N LEU A 295 7.85 18.67 -13.06
CA LEU A 295 8.81 17.65 -13.45
C LEU A 295 8.09 16.41 -13.99
N ASN A 296 8.15 16.23 -15.31
CA ASN A 296 7.70 15.00 -15.96
C ASN A 296 8.78 13.94 -15.88
N ASN A 297 8.46 12.76 -15.36
CA ASN A 297 9.46 11.71 -15.20
C ASN A 297 8.94 10.30 -15.48
N VAL A 298 9.92 9.38 -15.71
CA VAL A 298 9.68 7.94 -15.86
C VAL A 298 10.57 7.20 -14.86
N PHE A 299 9.98 6.69 -13.77
CA PHE A 299 10.62 5.86 -12.72
C PHE A 299 11.80 6.47 -11.95
N ILE A 300 12.39 7.59 -12.34
CA ILE A 300 13.61 8.16 -11.70
C ILE A 300 13.31 8.64 -10.29
N ALA A 301 12.23 9.36 -10.12
CA ALA A 301 11.88 9.96 -8.84
C ALA A 301 11.13 8.99 -7.90
N THR A 302 11.06 7.69 -8.21
CA THR A 302 10.40 6.71 -7.34
C THR A 302 11.27 6.32 -6.15
N THR A 303 12.61 6.35 -6.28
CA THR A 303 13.55 6.05 -5.19
C THR A 303 14.69 7.06 -5.17
N GLY A 304 15.17 7.40 -3.97
CA GLY A 304 16.34 8.27 -3.80
C GLY A 304 16.15 9.77 -4.08
N PHE A 305 15.01 10.22 -4.61
CA PHE A 305 14.72 11.62 -4.85
C PHE A 305 14.08 12.26 -3.61
N ASP A 306 14.75 13.28 -3.05
CA ASP A 306 14.33 13.97 -1.84
C ASP A 306 14.08 15.45 -2.07
N GLN A 307 12.83 15.81 -2.35
CA GLN A 307 12.37 17.18 -2.55
C GLN A 307 11.14 17.44 -1.65
N PRO A 308 11.31 18.04 -0.47
CA PRO A 308 10.22 18.18 0.51
C PRO A 308 9.10 19.14 0.08
N ASP A 309 9.38 20.13 -0.76
CA ASP A 309 8.44 21.17 -1.20
C ASP A 309 7.52 20.75 -2.36
N ILE A 310 7.55 19.49 -2.80
CA ILE A 310 6.58 18.97 -3.76
C ILE A 310 5.16 19.07 -3.18
N GLU A 311 4.30 19.84 -3.83
CA GLU A 311 2.92 20.06 -3.41
C GLU A 311 1.92 19.17 -4.13
N THR A 312 2.27 18.69 -5.34
CA THR A 312 1.40 17.85 -6.16
C THR A 312 2.13 16.66 -6.76
N VAL A 313 1.47 15.52 -6.71
CA VAL A 313 1.89 14.28 -7.38
C VAL A 313 0.81 13.88 -8.38
N ILE A 314 1.12 13.89 -9.67
CA ILE A 314 0.23 13.38 -10.71
C ILE A 314 0.70 11.96 -11.10
N VAL A 315 -0.16 10.97 -10.92
CA VAL A 315 0.09 9.59 -11.34
C VAL A 315 -0.63 9.35 -12.67
N ASN A 316 0.09 9.63 -13.77
CA ASN A 316 -0.42 9.58 -15.13
C ASN A 316 -0.21 8.21 -15.77
N LYS A 317 -0.49 7.16 -15.00
CA LYS A 317 -0.45 5.75 -15.42
C LYS A 317 -1.22 4.86 -14.45
N ALA A 318 -1.72 3.75 -14.96
CA ALA A 318 -2.21 2.66 -14.12
C ALA A 318 -1.05 1.77 -13.65
N THR A 319 -1.15 1.20 -12.45
CA THR A 319 -0.24 0.15 -11.98
C THR A 319 -0.99 -0.91 -11.19
N ALA A 320 -0.58 -2.17 -11.32
CA ALA A 320 -1.03 -3.27 -10.48
C ALA A 320 -0.16 -3.39 -9.20
N SER A 321 0.92 -2.61 -9.10
CA SER A 321 1.86 -2.63 -8.01
C SER A 321 1.49 -1.62 -6.91
N MET A 322 0.94 -2.11 -5.79
CA MET A 322 0.71 -1.27 -4.59
C MET A 322 2.00 -0.61 -4.07
N PRO A 323 3.17 -1.30 -4.02
CA PRO A 323 4.42 -0.65 -3.65
C PRO A 323 4.74 0.57 -4.51
N LEU A 324 4.62 0.45 -5.84
CA LEU A 324 4.88 1.54 -6.76
C LEU A 324 3.92 2.72 -6.54
N TRP A 325 2.62 2.43 -6.38
CA TRP A 325 1.61 3.44 -6.05
C TRP A 325 1.98 4.22 -4.79
N LEU A 326 2.30 3.52 -3.70
CA LEU A 326 2.64 4.15 -2.43
C LEU A 326 3.95 4.95 -2.49
N GLN A 327 4.94 4.49 -3.24
CA GLN A 327 6.21 5.20 -3.43
C GLN A 327 6.04 6.48 -4.24
N MET A 328 5.27 6.45 -5.34
CA MET A 328 4.99 7.64 -6.14
C MET A 328 4.27 8.70 -5.31
N CYS A 329 3.17 8.34 -4.66
CA CYS A 329 2.39 9.28 -3.84
C CYS A 329 3.18 9.83 -2.65
N GLY A 330 4.02 9.01 -2.04
CA GLY A 330 4.85 9.40 -0.90
C GLY A 330 5.87 10.51 -1.19
N ARG A 331 6.10 10.88 -2.46
CA ARG A 331 6.98 12.00 -2.82
C ARG A 331 6.43 13.35 -2.39
N GLY A 332 5.12 13.53 -2.41
CA GLY A 332 4.47 14.75 -1.93
C GLY A 332 4.28 14.84 -0.42
N ALA A 333 4.46 13.73 0.30
CA ALA A 333 4.03 13.64 1.69
C ALA A 333 4.96 14.30 2.72
N ARG A 334 6.15 14.77 2.34
CA ARG A 334 7.09 15.35 3.31
C ARG A 334 6.62 16.71 3.82
N PRO A 335 6.72 16.97 5.13
CA PRO A 335 6.40 18.28 5.67
C PRO A 335 7.33 19.36 5.12
N HIS A 336 6.75 20.50 4.76
CA HIS A 336 7.48 21.69 4.36
C HIS A 336 6.67 22.95 4.71
N PRO A 337 7.31 24.07 5.10
CA PRO A 337 6.58 25.30 5.49
C PRO A 337 5.60 25.85 4.45
N VAL A 338 5.85 25.60 3.15
CA VAL A 338 4.97 26.09 2.07
C VAL A 338 3.67 25.30 1.93
N LYS A 339 3.50 24.14 2.59
CA LYS A 339 2.33 23.30 2.41
C LYS A 339 1.80 22.69 3.70
N LEU A 340 0.50 22.74 3.89
CA LEU A 340 -0.22 22.03 4.96
C LEU A 340 -0.73 20.65 4.50
N THR A 341 -1.02 20.53 3.20
CA THR A 341 -1.50 19.31 2.53
C THR A 341 -0.76 19.16 1.20
N PHE A 342 -0.78 17.97 0.64
CA PHE A 342 -0.35 17.77 -0.74
C PHE A 342 -1.47 17.13 -1.57
N THR A 343 -1.43 17.35 -2.88
CA THR A 343 -2.44 16.86 -3.81
C THR A 343 -1.94 15.62 -4.54
N ILE A 344 -2.79 14.60 -4.65
CA ILE A 344 -2.59 13.45 -5.54
C ILE A 344 -3.63 13.54 -6.64
N ILE A 345 -3.21 13.58 -7.91
CA ILE A 345 -4.07 13.46 -9.08
C ILE A 345 -3.83 12.08 -9.70
N ASP A 346 -4.79 11.18 -9.54
CA ASP A 346 -4.71 9.80 -10.00
C ASP A 346 -5.47 9.62 -11.31
N LEU A 347 -4.75 9.67 -12.41
CA LEU A 347 -5.30 9.45 -13.75
C LEU A 347 -5.32 7.97 -14.16
N GLY A 348 -4.68 7.11 -13.37
CA GLY A 348 -4.64 5.67 -13.57
C GLY A 348 -5.70 4.88 -12.82
N GLY A 349 -6.50 5.51 -11.95
CA GLY A 349 -7.47 4.82 -11.08
C GLY A 349 -6.83 3.91 -10.04
N ASN A 350 -5.62 4.22 -9.64
CA ASN A 350 -4.85 3.41 -8.69
C ASN A 350 -5.45 3.45 -7.29
N CYS A 351 -5.99 4.60 -6.89
CA CYS A 351 -6.69 4.77 -5.61
C CYS A 351 -7.89 3.82 -5.49
N LEU A 352 -8.63 3.59 -6.58
CA LEU A 352 -9.77 2.65 -6.61
C LEU A 352 -9.33 1.19 -6.46
N THR A 353 -8.08 0.87 -6.83
CA THR A 353 -7.53 -0.50 -6.76
C THR A 353 -6.78 -0.75 -5.46
N HIS A 354 -5.94 0.21 -5.04
CA HIS A 354 -5.00 0.04 -3.93
C HIS A 354 -5.44 0.75 -2.65
N GLY A 355 -6.51 1.53 -2.70
CA GLY A 355 -6.94 2.43 -1.63
C GLY A 355 -6.22 3.77 -1.64
N SER A 356 -6.71 4.72 -0.83
CA SER A 356 -6.04 5.99 -0.59
C SER A 356 -4.62 5.74 -0.11
N TRP A 357 -3.70 6.63 -0.46
CA TRP A 357 -2.31 6.53 -0.03
C TRP A 357 -2.17 6.40 1.49
N ALA A 358 -2.92 7.18 2.26
CA ALA A 358 -2.90 7.15 3.72
C ALA A 358 -3.78 6.06 4.35
N SER A 359 -4.40 5.16 3.57
CA SER A 359 -5.21 4.08 4.15
C SER A 359 -4.36 3.19 5.05
N PRO A 360 -4.82 2.83 6.26
CA PRO A 360 -4.14 1.86 7.10
C PRO A 360 -4.13 0.48 6.42
N ARG A 361 -3.04 -0.26 6.61
CA ARG A 361 -2.85 -1.58 6.01
C ARG A 361 -2.35 -2.58 7.04
N ASN A 362 -2.91 -3.78 7.04
CA ASN A 362 -2.42 -4.86 7.90
C ASN A 362 -1.23 -5.57 7.22
N TRP A 363 -0.02 -5.00 7.42
CA TRP A 363 1.20 -5.52 6.81
C TRP A 363 1.60 -6.90 7.33
N GLU A 364 1.30 -7.22 8.59
CA GLU A 364 1.53 -8.56 9.16
C GLU A 364 0.70 -9.61 8.41
N SER A 365 -0.59 -9.34 8.21
CA SER A 365 -1.46 -10.25 7.46
C SER A 365 -1.00 -10.42 6.02
N ILE A 366 -0.53 -9.34 5.36
CA ILE A 366 -0.02 -9.38 3.99
C ILE A 366 1.27 -10.19 3.91
N PHE A 367 2.17 -10.05 4.87
CA PHE A 367 3.42 -10.79 4.94
C PHE A 367 3.17 -12.30 5.15
N HIS A 368 2.36 -12.66 6.13
CA HIS A 368 2.08 -14.07 6.46
C HIS A 368 1.17 -14.76 5.43
N ASN A 369 0.27 -14.04 4.76
CA ASN A 369 -0.70 -14.57 3.80
C ASN A 369 -0.61 -13.92 2.41
N PRO A 370 0.55 -13.97 1.73
CA PRO A 370 0.78 -13.24 0.47
C PRO A 370 -0.08 -13.73 -0.72
N LYS A 371 -0.74 -14.89 -0.59
CA LYS A 371 -1.59 -15.50 -1.64
C LYS A 371 -3.08 -15.11 -1.54
N LYS A 372 -3.50 -14.42 -0.49
CA LYS A 372 -4.85 -13.86 -0.42
C LYS A 372 -4.83 -12.46 -1.05
N PRO A 373 -5.14 -12.30 -2.35
CA PRO A 373 -5.44 -10.99 -2.87
C PRO A 373 -6.67 -10.51 -2.12
N GLY A 374 -6.62 -9.30 -1.59
CA GLY A 374 -7.83 -8.63 -1.16
C GLY A 374 -8.72 -8.50 -2.39
N ASN A 375 -9.68 -9.40 -2.57
CA ASN A 375 -10.71 -9.31 -3.59
C ASN A 375 -11.72 -8.22 -3.19
N GLY A 376 -11.26 -7.01 -2.86
CA GLY A 376 -12.11 -5.91 -2.50
C GLY A 376 -11.78 -4.69 -3.34
N ILE A 377 -12.82 -4.03 -3.83
CA ILE A 377 -12.74 -2.62 -4.20
C ILE A 377 -12.12 -1.90 -3.00
N ALA A 378 -11.08 -1.12 -3.26
CA ALA A 378 -10.43 -0.35 -2.20
C ALA A 378 -11.48 0.48 -1.45
N PRO A 379 -11.46 0.53 -0.12
CA PRO A 379 -12.49 1.18 0.68
C PRO A 379 -12.35 2.72 0.60
N VAL A 380 -12.70 3.30 -0.55
CA VAL A 380 -12.69 4.74 -0.77
C VAL A 380 -14.10 5.28 -0.97
N LYS A 381 -14.33 6.55 -0.59
CA LYS A 381 -15.53 7.34 -0.85
C LYS A 381 -15.17 8.69 -1.45
N GLU A 382 -16.04 9.24 -2.29
CA GLU A 382 -15.88 10.56 -2.89
C GLU A 382 -16.52 11.63 -2.00
N CYS A 383 -15.85 12.75 -1.81
CA CYS A 383 -16.42 13.91 -1.12
C CYS A 383 -17.43 14.61 -2.05
N PRO A 384 -18.69 14.80 -1.64
CA PRO A 384 -19.69 15.44 -2.50
C PRO A 384 -19.42 16.93 -2.75
N LYS A 385 -18.63 17.60 -1.88
CA LYS A 385 -18.31 19.03 -2.02
C LYS A 385 -17.14 19.28 -2.98
N CYS A 386 -16.03 18.53 -2.85
CA CYS A 386 -14.80 18.79 -3.62
C CYS A 386 -14.35 17.60 -4.48
N GLN A 387 -15.07 16.49 -4.49
CA GLN A 387 -14.82 15.28 -5.28
C GLN A 387 -13.50 14.56 -4.92
N ALA A 388 -12.82 14.95 -3.84
CA ALA A 388 -11.65 14.24 -3.35
C ALA A 388 -12.02 12.81 -2.91
N LEU A 389 -11.16 11.84 -3.26
CA LEU A 389 -11.28 10.46 -2.81
C LEU A 389 -10.62 10.28 -1.45
N LEU A 390 -11.36 9.74 -0.49
CA LEU A 390 -10.90 9.50 0.87
C LEU A 390 -11.16 8.04 1.25
N HIS A 391 -10.40 7.54 2.24
CA HIS A 391 -10.75 6.27 2.86
C HIS A 391 -12.15 6.35 3.49
N THR A 392 -12.93 5.25 3.40
CA THR A 392 -14.32 5.23 3.90
C THR A 392 -14.47 5.58 5.38
N SER A 393 -13.43 5.35 6.21
CA SER A 393 -13.44 5.70 7.63
C SER A 393 -13.22 7.19 7.92
N LYS A 394 -12.71 7.99 6.98
CA LYS A 394 -12.53 9.44 7.22
C LYS A 394 -13.88 10.15 7.30
N MET A 395 -14.14 10.85 8.40
CA MET A 395 -15.37 11.58 8.64
C MET A 395 -15.31 13.05 8.24
N LEU A 396 -14.10 13.60 8.09
CA LEU A 396 -13.86 14.99 7.69
C LEU A 396 -12.99 15.01 6.43
N CYS A 397 -13.44 15.73 5.42
CA CYS A 397 -12.64 16.05 4.24
C CYS A 397 -11.78 17.28 4.51
N SER A 398 -10.62 17.37 3.89
CA SER A 398 -9.74 18.56 3.96
C SER A 398 -10.40 19.84 3.45
N CYS A 399 -11.46 19.75 2.61
CA CYS A 399 -12.26 20.91 2.19
C CYS A 399 -13.29 21.38 3.26
N GLY A 400 -13.27 20.79 4.45
CA GLY A 400 -14.19 21.07 5.54
C GLY A 400 -15.56 20.39 5.43
N TYR A 401 -15.77 19.47 4.46
CA TYR A 401 -17.01 18.69 4.39
C TYR A 401 -16.96 17.58 5.45
N GLU A 402 -17.89 17.63 6.39
CA GLU A 402 -18.11 16.55 7.35
C GLU A 402 -19.05 15.51 6.73
N PHE A 403 -18.56 14.29 6.61
CA PHE A 403 -19.42 13.18 6.25
C PHE A 403 -20.37 12.93 7.43
N PRO A 404 -21.67 12.70 7.17
CA PRO A 404 -22.59 12.34 8.23
C PRO A 404 -21.97 11.16 9.00
N LYS A 405 -21.80 11.33 10.31
CA LYS A 405 -21.44 10.21 11.18
C LYS A 405 -22.46 9.14 10.86
N LYS A 406 -22.02 7.99 10.32
CA LYS A 406 -22.79 6.77 10.55
C LYS A 406 -22.89 6.73 12.06
N ILE A 407 -24.06 7.02 12.58
CA ILE A 407 -24.34 6.81 13.97
C ILE A 407 -24.11 5.31 14.12
N VAL A 408 -22.93 4.91 14.60
CA VAL A 408 -22.76 3.63 15.24
C VAL A 408 -23.53 3.86 16.54
N LEU A 409 -24.84 3.75 16.46
CA LEU A 409 -25.65 3.61 17.64
C LEU A 409 -25.06 2.40 18.33
N ASP A 410 -24.79 2.56 19.59
CA ASP A 410 -24.39 1.46 20.47
C ASP A 410 -25.34 0.30 20.13
N ALA A 411 -24.78 -0.81 19.62
CA ALA A 411 -25.48 -1.80 18.80
C ALA A 411 -26.73 -2.33 19.50
N GLY A 412 -27.84 -1.67 19.24
CA GLY A 412 -29.17 -2.04 19.68
C GLY A 412 -29.93 -2.75 18.56
N ILE A 413 -31.01 -3.38 18.91
CA ILE A 413 -31.94 -4.03 18.00
C ILE A 413 -32.47 -3.05 16.94
N ASP A 414 -32.58 -1.76 17.30
CA ASP A 414 -32.99 -0.68 16.41
C ASP A 414 -32.04 -0.48 15.22
N ASP A 415 -30.74 -0.77 15.37
CA ASP A 415 -29.76 -0.69 14.28
C ASP A 415 -30.00 -1.73 13.19
N PHE A 416 -30.48 -2.90 13.53
CA PHE A 416 -30.82 -3.93 12.56
C PHE A 416 -32.02 -3.50 11.71
N ILE A 417 -32.99 -2.86 12.32
CA ILE A 417 -34.17 -2.31 11.65
C ILE A 417 -33.78 -1.15 10.73
N LEU A 418 -32.94 -0.24 11.19
CA LEU A 418 -32.40 0.85 10.39
C LEU A 418 -31.60 0.34 9.18
N MET A 419 -30.78 -0.69 9.34
CA MET A 419 -30.05 -1.30 8.22
C MET A 419 -30.98 -1.90 7.18
N THR A 420 -32.11 -2.50 7.58
CA THR A 420 -33.12 -3.00 6.63
C THR A 420 -33.90 -1.89 5.97
N GLU A 421 -34.13 -0.76 6.65
CA GLU A 421 -34.79 0.43 6.08
C GLU A 421 -33.86 1.20 5.12
N SER A 422 -32.55 1.22 5.37
CA SER A 422 -31.57 1.89 4.53
C SER A 422 -31.17 1.09 3.28
N VAL A 423 -31.57 -0.18 3.16
CA VAL A 423 -31.33 -0.99 1.98
C VAL A 423 -32.20 -0.51 0.84
N ASP A 424 -31.59 0.09 -0.19
CA ASP A 424 -32.28 0.39 -1.44
C ASP A 424 -32.71 -0.93 -2.11
N ILE A 425 -33.98 -1.29 -1.90
CA ILE A 425 -34.57 -2.53 -2.38
C ILE A 425 -34.44 -2.66 -3.90
N LYS A 426 -34.51 -1.54 -4.65
CA LYS A 426 -34.29 -1.53 -6.11
C LYS A 426 -32.86 -1.91 -6.46
N LYS A 427 -31.90 -1.41 -5.69
CA LYS A 427 -30.48 -1.74 -5.88
C LYS A 427 -30.18 -3.20 -5.53
N LEU A 428 -30.79 -3.71 -4.48
CA LEU A 428 -30.68 -5.12 -4.06
C LEU A 428 -31.27 -6.07 -5.13
N ILE A 429 -32.40 -5.72 -5.71
CA ILE A 429 -33.05 -6.46 -6.81
C ILE A 429 -32.16 -6.41 -8.06
N ALA A 430 -31.57 -5.25 -8.40
CA ALA A 430 -30.69 -5.09 -9.53
C ALA A 430 -29.40 -5.93 -9.38
N MET A 431 -28.78 -5.95 -8.20
CA MET A 431 -27.60 -6.78 -7.90
C MET A 431 -27.87 -8.28 -8.05
N ASN A 432 -29.10 -8.72 -7.76
CA ASN A 432 -29.53 -10.12 -7.89
C ASN A 432 -30.21 -10.44 -9.23
N SER A 433 -30.18 -9.51 -10.20
CA SER A 433 -30.84 -9.67 -11.49
C SER A 433 -30.34 -10.85 -12.32
N ASN A 434 -29.08 -11.28 -12.11
CA ASN A 434 -28.45 -12.39 -12.82
C ASN A 434 -28.79 -13.77 -12.24
N HIS A 435 -29.40 -13.85 -11.06
CA HIS A 435 -29.80 -15.11 -10.45
C HIS A 435 -31.21 -15.50 -10.87
N LYS A 436 -31.35 -16.67 -11.47
CA LYS A 436 -32.64 -17.21 -11.95
C LYS A 436 -33.57 -17.63 -10.82
N GLU A 437 -33.07 -17.79 -9.61
CA GLU A 437 -33.82 -18.35 -8.49
C GLU A 437 -34.09 -17.34 -7.37
N TYR A 438 -35.30 -17.36 -6.91
CA TYR A 438 -35.81 -16.61 -5.77
C TYR A 438 -34.99 -16.77 -4.46
N ARG A 439 -34.32 -17.91 -4.29
CA ARG A 439 -33.45 -18.20 -3.13
C ARG A 439 -32.29 -17.22 -2.95
N SER A 440 -31.78 -16.61 -4.01
CA SER A 440 -30.65 -15.67 -3.91
C SER A 440 -30.99 -14.39 -3.15
N LEU A 441 -32.27 -14.00 -3.13
CA LEU A 441 -32.72 -12.83 -2.37
C LEU A 441 -32.58 -13.05 -0.85
N PHE A 442 -32.80 -14.29 -0.40
CA PHE A 442 -32.68 -14.65 1.01
C PHE A 442 -31.24 -14.70 1.51
N LEU A 443 -30.31 -15.06 0.65
CA LEU A 443 -28.89 -15.00 1.00
C LEU A 443 -28.45 -13.56 1.33
N SER A 444 -29.01 -12.57 0.63
CA SER A 444 -28.75 -11.15 0.92
C SER A 444 -29.32 -10.71 2.26
N VAL A 445 -30.51 -11.17 2.62
CA VAL A 445 -31.12 -10.90 3.92
C VAL A 445 -30.42 -11.65 5.04
N GLU A 446 -30.04 -12.91 4.81
CA GLU A 446 -29.21 -13.69 5.73
C GLU A 446 -27.85 -13.05 5.98
N HIS A 447 -27.24 -12.48 4.92
CA HIS A 447 -25.98 -11.77 5.06
C HIS A 447 -26.12 -10.50 5.91
N VAL A 448 -27.19 -9.72 5.71
CA VAL A 448 -27.49 -8.54 6.54
C VAL A 448 -27.74 -8.95 7.99
N ALA A 449 -28.53 -10.00 8.22
CA ALA A 449 -28.78 -10.53 9.56
C ALA A 449 -27.49 -11.07 10.22
N PHE A 450 -26.62 -11.75 9.46
CA PHE A 450 -25.33 -12.22 9.95
C PHE A 450 -24.38 -11.07 10.32
N MET A 451 -24.33 -10.01 9.51
CA MET A 451 -23.54 -8.82 9.82
C MET A 451 -24.06 -8.11 11.06
N ALA A 452 -25.38 -8.03 11.21
CA ALA A 452 -26.04 -7.47 12.40
C ALA A 452 -25.75 -8.27 13.67
N LYS A 453 -25.58 -9.59 13.58
CA LYS A 453 -25.25 -10.45 14.74
C LYS A 453 -24.04 -10.00 15.52
N LYS A 454 -23.04 -9.40 14.88
CA LYS A 454 -21.84 -8.89 15.58
C LYS A 454 -22.16 -7.73 16.53
N ASN A 455 -23.28 -7.07 16.32
CA ASN A 455 -23.64 -5.82 16.98
C ASN A 455 -24.94 -5.89 17.79
N ILE A 456 -25.78 -6.93 17.61
CA ILE A 456 -27.09 -7.04 18.26
C ILE A 456 -27.02 -8.05 19.41
N LYS A 457 -27.41 -7.61 20.60
CA LYS A 457 -27.39 -8.45 21.82
C LYS A 457 -28.67 -9.24 22.02
N LYS A 458 -29.83 -8.77 21.51
CA LYS A 458 -31.13 -9.42 21.74
C LYS A 458 -32.17 -8.95 20.72
N ILE A 459 -32.97 -9.87 20.15
CA ILE A 459 -34.16 -9.55 19.31
C ILE A 459 -35.42 -9.71 20.15
N ASN A 460 -36.37 -8.78 20.02
CA ASN A 460 -37.73 -8.87 20.59
C ASN A 460 -38.79 -9.13 19.49
N SER A 461 -40.04 -9.39 19.89
CA SER A 461 -41.16 -9.69 19.00
C SER A 461 -41.44 -8.58 17.98
N ASP A 462 -41.38 -7.29 18.40
CA ASP A 462 -41.68 -6.15 17.53
C ASP A 462 -40.66 -6.03 16.40
N ASN A 463 -39.38 -6.19 16.71
CA ASN A 463 -38.31 -6.18 15.74
C ASN A 463 -38.39 -7.34 14.76
N TYR A 464 -38.80 -8.51 15.23
CA TYR A 464 -39.04 -9.67 14.38
C TYR A 464 -40.14 -9.39 13.35
N LEU A 465 -41.29 -8.87 13.78
CA LEU A 465 -42.42 -8.51 12.91
C LEU A 465 -42.03 -7.46 11.87
N HIS A 466 -41.20 -6.49 12.26
CA HIS A 466 -40.72 -5.49 11.32
C HIS A 466 -39.82 -6.11 10.24
N ILE A 467 -38.86 -6.97 10.62
CA ILE A 467 -37.99 -7.70 9.68
C ILE A 467 -38.81 -8.59 8.74
N GLU A 468 -39.82 -9.26 9.25
CA GLU A 468 -40.75 -10.10 8.48
C GLU A 468 -41.49 -9.28 7.42
N ARG A 469 -42.07 -8.12 7.81
CA ARG A 469 -42.74 -7.20 6.88
C ARG A 469 -41.81 -6.72 5.77
N LYS A 470 -40.61 -6.32 6.09
CA LYS A 470 -39.59 -5.88 5.11
C LYS A 470 -39.20 -7.01 4.17
N ASN A 471 -39.08 -8.22 4.65
CA ASN A 471 -38.79 -9.39 3.83
C ASN A 471 -39.90 -9.70 2.83
N HIS A 472 -41.16 -9.59 3.26
CA HIS A 472 -42.31 -9.71 2.37
C HIS A 472 -42.36 -8.60 1.32
N GLU A 473 -42.00 -7.37 1.67
CA GLU A 473 -41.93 -6.24 0.74
C GLU A 473 -40.86 -6.49 -0.33
N ILE A 474 -39.66 -6.92 0.08
CA ILE A 474 -38.55 -7.29 -0.83
C ILE A 474 -39.01 -8.41 -1.79
N ALA A 475 -39.64 -9.46 -1.27
CA ALA A 475 -40.10 -10.58 -2.07
C ALA A 475 -41.20 -10.18 -3.07
N ARG A 476 -42.11 -9.29 -2.68
CA ARG A 476 -43.14 -8.74 -3.58
C ARG A 476 -42.54 -7.93 -4.70
N LEU A 477 -41.61 -7.04 -4.40
CA LEU A 477 -40.91 -6.21 -5.39
C LEU A 477 -40.09 -7.06 -6.35
N TRP A 478 -39.38 -8.09 -5.85
CA TRP A 478 -38.65 -9.03 -6.68
C TRP A 478 -39.58 -9.81 -7.62
N CYS A 479 -40.73 -10.33 -7.12
CA CYS A 479 -41.70 -11.02 -7.94
C CYS A 479 -42.29 -10.10 -9.02
N LYS A 480 -42.56 -8.82 -8.69
CA LYS A 480 -43.01 -7.81 -9.64
C LYS A 480 -41.99 -7.57 -10.73
N GLU A 481 -40.72 -7.36 -10.35
CA GLU A 481 -39.59 -7.13 -11.27
C GLU A 481 -39.36 -8.32 -12.20
N LYS A 482 -39.46 -9.53 -11.67
CA LYS A 482 -39.27 -10.78 -12.44
C LYS A 482 -40.58 -11.31 -13.07
N LYS A 483 -41.67 -10.52 -13.08
CA LYS A 483 -43.01 -10.90 -13.59
C LYS A 483 -43.50 -12.23 -13.03
N LYS A 484 -43.26 -12.50 -11.74
CA LYS A 484 -43.71 -13.68 -11.01
C LYS A 484 -44.83 -13.34 -10.04
N ASN A 485 -45.79 -14.25 -9.85
CA ASN A 485 -46.85 -14.06 -8.86
C ASN A 485 -46.31 -14.33 -7.44
N PHE A 486 -46.63 -13.41 -6.52
CA PHE A 486 -46.35 -13.57 -5.10
C PHE A 486 -47.59 -14.22 -4.44
N ASN A 487 -47.61 -15.53 -4.36
CA ASN A 487 -48.71 -16.31 -3.79
C ASN A 487 -48.40 -16.79 -2.35
N ARG A 488 -49.35 -17.51 -1.73
CA ARG A 488 -49.21 -18.04 -0.37
C ARG A 488 -47.96 -18.92 -0.20
N PHE A 489 -47.65 -19.76 -1.19
CA PHE A 489 -46.46 -20.62 -1.16
C PHE A 489 -45.16 -19.82 -1.04
N HIS A 490 -45.02 -18.76 -1.82
CA HIS A 490 -43.85 -17.88 -1.72
C HIS A 490 -43.77 -17.17 -0.36
N ARG A 491 -44.93 -16.79 0.20
CA ARG A 491 -44.99 -16.20 1.54
C ARG A 491 -44.50 -17.17 2.61
N GLU A 492 -45.02 -18.38 2.63
CA GLU A 492 -44.63 -19.42 3.58
C GLU A 492 -43.15 -19.77 3.46
N LEU A 493 -42.60 -19.80 2.25
CA LEU A 493 -41.16 -20.03 2.02
C LEU A 493 -40.32 -18.90 2.62
N VAL A 494 -40.73 -17.64 2.46
CA VAL A 494 -40.08 -16.47 3.06
C VAL A 494 -40.08 -16.58 4.58
N ASP A 495 -41.23 -16.83 5.18
CA ASP A 495 -41.43 -16.89 6.62
C ASP A 495 -40.61 -18.03 7.24
N ASN A 496 -40.67 -19.23 6.65
CA ASN A 496 -39.92 -20.38 7.13
C ASN A 496 -38.40 -20.16 7.06
N LYS A 497 -37.94 -19.55 5.98
CA LYS A 497 -36.52 -19.25 5.82
C LYS A 497 -36.05 -18.20 6.83
N LEU A 498 -36.86 -17.14 7.03
CA LEU A 498 -36.54 -16.09 8.01
C LEU A 498 -36.51 -16.66 9.44
N LYS A 499 -37.53 -17.46 9.84
CA LYS A 499 -37.59 -18.12 11.15
C LYS A 499 -36.36 -19.01 11.39
N THR A 500 -35.99 -19.82 10.40
CA THR A 500 -34.81 -20.70 10.51
C THR A 500 -33.53 -19.90 10.70
N THR A 501 -33.32 -18.82 9.91
CA THR A 501 -32.15 -17.96 10.00
C THR A 501 -32.08 -17.25 11.34
N LEU A 502 -33.18 -16.67 11.82
CA LEU A 502 -33.21 -15.98 13.11
C LEU A 502 -33.00 -16.95 14.28
N LYS A 503 -33.59 -18.14 14.25
CA LYS A 503 -33.38 -19.16 15.27
C LYS A 503 -31.91 -19.60 15.34
N GLN A 504 -31.26 -19.83 14.19
CA GLN A 504 -29.85 -20.20 14.12
C GLN A 504 -28.91 -19.08 14.61
N LEU A 505 -29.23 -17.82 14.29
CA LEU A 505 -28.37 -16.70 14.61
C LEU A 505 -28.48 -16.26 16.08
N TYR A 506 -29.68 -16.34 16.68
CA TYR A 506 -29.96 -15.70 17.97
C TYR A 506 -30.44 -16.67 19.06
N ASN A 507 -30.58 -17.96 18.75
CA ASN A 507 -31.14 -18.95 19.69
C ASN A 507 -32.48 -18.48 20.28
N ALA A 508 -33.32 -17.90 19.44
CA ALA A 508 -34.51 -17.14 19.86
C ALA A 508 -35.70 -18.07 20.08
N ASP A 509 -35.77 -18.70 21.25
CA ASP A 509 -36.88 -19.60 21.62
C ASP A 509 -38.24 -18.88 21.77
N PHE A 510 -38.27 -17.56 21.93
CA PHE A 510 -39.51 -16.77 22.01
C PHE A 510 -40.34 -16.81 20.71
N LEU A 511 -39.73 -17.16 19.57
CA LEU A 511 -40.46 -17.30 18.30
C LEU A 511 -41.36 -18.52 18.24
N LEU A 512 -41.28 -19.42 19.18
CA LEU A 512 -42.10 -20.64 19.25
C LEU A 512 -43.33 -20.49 20.13
N GLN A 513 -43.41 -19.45 20.96
CA GLN A 513 -44.52 -19.28 21.95
C GLN A 513 -45.69 -18.43 21.45
N GLU A 514 -45.56 -17.63 20.39
CA GLU A 514 -46.58 -16.68 19.93
C GLU A 514 -47.51 -17.24 18.82
N HIS A 515 -47.40 -18.48 18.42
CA HIS A 515 -48.29 -19.11 17.43
C HIS A 515 -49.20 -20.21 17.98
N GLN A 516 -49.34 -20.29 19.31
CA GLN A 516 -50.31 -21.17 19.97
C GLN A 516 -51.48 -20.41 20.64
N GLY A 517 -51.69 -19.14 20.27
CA GLY A 517 -52.85 -18.36 20.71
C GLY A 517 -53.71 -17.94 19.54
#